data_14e59595abd7f1095f149b3745b081e6
#
_entry.id   14e59595abd7f1095f149b3745b081e6
#
_cell.length_a   1.000
_cell.length_b   1.000
_cell.length_c   1.000
_cell.angle_alpha   90.00
_cell.angle_beta   90.00
_cell.angle_gamma   90.00
#
_symmetry.space_group_name_H-M   'P 1'
#
loop_
_entity.id
_entity.type
_entity.pdbx_description
1 polymer ?
#
loop_
_entity_poly.entity_id
_entity_poly.type
_entity_poly.pdbx_seq_one_letter_code
_entity_poly.pdbx_strand_id
1 'polypeptide(L)'
;MGKMYGVGVGPGDPELLTLKAIRVMKEADCIVVPGEEVESSVAFSIAKVGYPEVTKKKVFSVSMPMTKDKEVLKKAHEEAVLSIKEKLESGQIVAFLTLGDPTIYSTYMYLHKKITELGFETEIVSGIPSFCAVAARLGISLVENREQMHIIPATYGIDEVMHMSGTKVLMKAGRKVSSLKEEVKKMGARAMLVENCGMKDEKLYTNLEMAPEKTGYYTVLIVKEK
;
A
#
# COMPACT_ATOMS: atom_id res chain seq x y z
N MET A 1 9.40 2.16 -28.04
CA MET A 1 9.63 1.28 -26.87
C MET A 1 8.48 1.49 -25.90
N GLY A 2 7.98 0.42 -25.30
CA GLY A 2 6.92 0.53 -24.29
C GLY A 2 7.39 1.20 -23.01
N LYS A 3 6.44 1.66 -22.20
CA LYS A 3 6.70 2.34 -20.92
C LYS A 3 5.85 1.74 -19.81
N MET A 4 6.43 1.56 -18.62
CA MET A 4 5.71 1.10 -17.43
C MET A 4 5.50 2.22 -16.42
N TYR A 5 4.26 2.39 -15.97
CA TYR A 5 3.91 3.25 -14.85
C TYR A 5 3.56 2.41 -13.63
N GLY A 6 4.14 2.73 -12.48
CA GLY A 6 3.65 2.24 -11.19
C GLY A 6 2.69 3.26 -10.60
N VAL A 7 1.43 2.92 -10.51
CA VAL A 7 0.36 3.85 -10.18
C VAL A 7 -0.19 3.55 -8.80
N GLY A 8 0.02 4.48 -7.87
CA GLY A 8 -0.64 4.45 -6.55
C GLY A 8 -2.11 4.83 -6.67
N VAL A 9 -2.98 3.95 -6.20
CA VAL A 9 -4.44 4.16 -6.25
C VAL A 9 -5.03 4.67 -4.93
N GLY A 10 -4.17 5.04 -3.98
CA GLY A 10 -4.63 5.41 -2.64
C GLY A 10 -4.99 4.19 -1.78
N PRO A 11 -5.36 4.41 -0.50
CA PRO A 11 -5.46 3.35 0.49
C PRO A 11 -6.82 2.66 0.60
N GLY A 12 -7.86 3.15 -0.10
CA GLY A 12 -9.20 2.58 0.00
C GLY A 12 -10.30 3.46 -0.59
N ASP A 13 -10.33 4.74 -0.22
CA ASP A 13 -11.29 5.71 -0.73
C ASP A 13 -10.98 6.06 -2.21
N PRO A 14 -11.91 5.80 -3.15
CA PRO A 14 -11.72 6.10 -4.56
C PRO A 14 -11.55 7.60 -4.88
N GLU A 15 -12.03 8.50 -4.04
CA GLU A 15 -11.88 9.94 -4.21
C GLU A 15 -10.44 10.41 -3.92
N LEU A 16 -9.61 9.53 -3.31
CA LEU A 16 -8.17 9.77 -3.11
C LEU A 16 -7.31 9.35 -4.31
N LEU A 17 -7.90 8.97 -5.44
CA LEU A 17 -7.17 8.82 -6.69
C LEU A 17 -6.64 10.18 -7.15
N THR A 18 -5.36 10.23 -7.49
CA THR A 18 -4.79 11.46 -8.05
C THR A 18 -5.22 11.66 -9.51
N LEU A 19 -5.34 12.91 -9.95
CA LEU A 19 -5.63 13.23 -11.35
C LEU A 19 -4.59 12.60 -12.29
N LYS A 20 -3.32 12.52 -11.87
CA LYS A 20 -2.26 11.88 -12.63
C LYS A 20 -2.48 10.37 -12.76
N ALA A 21 -2.93 9.71 -11.69
CA ALA A 21 -3.28 8.28 -11.73
C ALA A 21 -4.39 8.00 -12.74
N ILE A 22 -5.46 8.78 -12.71
CA ILE A 22 -6.57 8.67 -13.67
C ILE A 22 -6.08 8.90 -15.11
N ARG A 23 -5.30 9.95 -15.36
CA ARG A 23 -4.74 10.24 -16.68
C ARG A 23 -3.88 9.07 -17.18
N VAL A 24 -2.99 8.54 -16.37
CA VAL A 24 -2.11 7.43 -16.77
C VAL A 24 -2.92 6.16 -17.05
N MET A 25 -3.91 5.82 -16.22
CA MET A 25 -4.81 4.69 -16.50
C MET A 25 -5.58 4.88 -17.81
N LYS A 26 -5.97 6.12 -18.15
CA LYS A 26 -6.63 6.44 -19.43
C LYS A 26 -5.69 6.22 -20.62
N GLU A 27 -4.45 6.65 -20.53
CA GLU A 27 -3.43 6.57 -21.59
C GLU A 27 -2.87 5.15 -21.76
N ALA A 28 -2.90 4.31 -20.72
CA ALA A 28 -2.36 2.96 -20.74
C ALA A 28 -3.08 2.05 -21.75
N ASP A 29 -2.34 1.21 -22.47
CA ASP A 29 -2.85 0.16 -23.33
C ASP A 29 -3.38 -1.03 -22.52
N CYS A 30 -2.73 -1.29 -21.38
CA CYS A 30 -3.16 -2.32 -20.45
C CYS A 30 -2.88 -1.96 -18.99
N ILE A 31 -3.68 -2.57 -18.12
CA ILE A 31 -3.58 -2.45 -16.66
C ILE A 31 -3.05 -3.76 -16.10
N VAL A 32 -2.08 -3.69 -15.20
CA VAL A 32 -1.56 -4.84 -14.46
C VAL A 32 -1.85 -4.63 -12.97
N VAL A 33 -2.30 -5.68 -12.31
CA VAL A 33 -2.65 -5.64 -10.89
C VAL A 33 -2.00 -6.80 -10.12
N PRO A 34 -1.62 -6.61 -8.85
CA PRO A 34 -1.14 -7.70 -8.02
C PRO A 34 -2.31 -8.59 -7.58
N GLY A 35 -2.11 -9.89 -7.61
CA GLY A 35 -3.08 -10.91 -7.16
C GLY A 35 -3.10 -12.13 -8.07
N GLU A 36 -3.76 -13.18 -7.62
CA GLU A 36 -3.97 -14.40 -8.44
C GLU A 36 -5.03 -14.14 -9.53
N GLU A 37 -6.04 -13.34 -9.19
CA GLU A 37 -7.13 -12.97 -10.09
C GLU A 37 -7.34 -11.45 -10.06
N VAL A 38 -7.78 -10.89 -11.18
CA VAL A 38 -8.04 -9.45 -11.33
C VAL A 38 -9.09 -8.95 -10.33
N GLU A 39 -10.16 -9.73 -10.15
CA GLU A 39 -11.29 -9.42 -9.28
C GLU A 39 -10.92 -9.38 -7.80
N SER A 40 -9.91 -10.13 -7.39
CA SER A 40 -9.40 -10.15 -6.01
C SER A 40 -8.51 -8.96 -5.68
N SER A 41 -8.09 -8.19 -6.67
CA SER A 41 -7.20 -7.05 -6.48
C SER A 41 -7.90 -5.85 -5.84
N VAL A 42 -7.49 -5.51 -4.61
CA VAL A 42 -7.99 -4.30 -3.92
C VAL A 42 -7.65 -3.04 -4.70
N ALA A 43 -6.45 -2.96 -5.29
CA ALA A 43 -6.07 -1.80 -6.11
C ALA A 43 -7.00 -1.62 -7.32
N PHE A 44 -7.39 -2.72 -7.97
CA PHE A 44 -8.35 -2.67 -9.07
C PHE A 44 -9.76 -2.29 -8.61
N SER A 45 -10.18 -2.78 -7.45
CA SER A 45 -11.48 -2.43 -6.88
C SER A 45 -11.62 -0.93 -6.60
N ILE A 46 -10.58 -0.28 -6.10
CA ILE A 46 -10.53 1.17 -5.91
C ILE A 46 -10.58 1.89 -7.28
N ALA A 47 -9.72 1.46 -8.21
CA ALA A 47 -9.67 2.06 -9.54
C ALA A 47 -11.00 1.98 -10.29
N LYS A 48 -11.73 0.86 -10.19
CA LYS A 48 -13.07 0.69 -10.81
C LYS A 48 -14.09 1.69 -10.33
N VAL A 49 -14.05 2.07 -9.06
CA VAL A 49 -15.01 3.04 -8.52
C VAL A 49 -14.61 4.46 -8.88
N GLY A 50 -13.33 4.83 -8.72
CA GLY A 50 -12.88 6.20 -9.00
C GLY A 50 -12.68 6.53 -10.49
N TYR A 51 -12.47 5.53 -11.33
CA TYR A 51 -12.35 5.64 -12.80
C TYR A 51 -13.00 4.42 -13.48
N PRO A 52 -14.33 4.38 -13.64
CA PRO A 52 -15.06 3.22 -14.16
C PRO A 52 -14.62 2.75 -15.55
N GLU A 53 -14.14 3.66 -16.40
CA GLU A 53 -13.65 3.33 -17.74
C GLU A 53 -12.43 2.40 -17.73
N VAL A 54 -11.75 2.23 -16.58
CA VAL A 54 -10.65 1.27 -16.43
C VAL A 54 -11.10 -0.16 -16.73
N THR A 55 -12.39 -0.48 -16.53
CA THR A 55 -12.97 -1.80 -16.84
C THR A 55 -13.03 -2.13 -18.34
N LYS A 56 -12.92 -1.11 -19.20
CA LYS A 56 -12.86 -1.27 -20.66
C LYS A 56 -11.44 -1.58 -21.16
N LYS A 57 -10.44 -1.46 -20.31
CA LYS A 57 -9.05 -1.77 -20.62
C LYS A 57 -8.78 -3.27 -20.54
N LYS A 58 -7.73 -3.73 -21.20
CA LYS A 58 -7.19 -5.07 -20.97
C LYS A 58 -6.55 -5.09 -19.58
N VAL A 59 -7.03 -5.93 -18.69
CA VAL A 59 -6.52 -6.06 -17.31
C VAL A 59 -5.90 -7.44 -17.12
N PHE A 60 -4.73 -7.48 -16.50
CA PHE A 60 -4.00 -8.72 -16.19
C PHE A 60 -3.63 -8.74 -14.72
N SER A 61 -3.70 -9.91 -14.11
CA SER A 61 -3.15 -10.14 -12.78
C SER A 61 -1.74 -10.72 -12.89
N VAL A 62 -0.90 -10.39 -11.90
CA VAL A 62 0.40 -11.04 -11.69
C VAL A 62 0.50 -11.49 -10.25
N SER A 63 0.93 -12.74 -10.05
CA SER A 63 1.06 -13.31 -8.71
C SER A 63 2.13 -12.56 -7.92
N MET A 64 1.74 -12.08 -6.74
CA MET A 64 2.62 -11.41 -5.77
C MET A 64 2.39 -12.03 -4.38
N PRO A 65 2.85 -13.29 -4.17
CA PRO A 65 2.53 -14.03 -2.96
C PRO A 65 3.12 -13.39 -1.72
N MET A 66 2.33 -13.33 -0.63
CA MET A 66 2.78 -12.87 0.68
C MET A 66 3.39 -14.03 1.47
N THR A 67 4.59 -14.46 1.10
CA THR A 67 5.33 -15.54 1.74
C THR A 67 6.69 -15.08 2.24
N LYS A 68 7.28 -15.82 3.18
CA LYS A 68 8.69 -15.66 3.61
C LYS A 68 9.65 -16.55 2.81
N ASP A 69 9.12 -17.45 1.99
CA ASP A 69 9.89 -18.33 1.13
C ASP A 69 10.49 -17.51 -0.02
N LYS A 70 11.82 -17.38 0.00
CA LYS A 70 12.57 -16.55 -0.95
C LYS A 70 12.53 -17.11 -2.38
N GLU A 71 12.49 -18.44 -2.53
CA GLU A 71 12.45 -19.08 -3.86
C GLU A 71 11.08 -18.89 -4.51
N VAL A 72 9.99 -19.04 -3.74
CA VAL A 72 8.63 -18.77 -4.21
C VAL A 72 8.48 -17.30 -4.62
N LEU A 73 9.00 -16.36 -3.79
CA LEU A 73 8.98 -14.94 -4.12
C LEU A 73 9.77 -14.64 -5.39
N LYS A 74 10.98 -15.18 -5.51
CA LYS A 74 11.85 -14.95 -6.67
C LYS A 74 11.18 -15.44 -7.95
N LYS A 75 10.65 -16.66 -7.96
CA LYS A 75 9.95 -17.23 -9.11
C LYS A 75 8.74 -16.38 -9.54
N ALA A 76 7.87 -16.02 -8.59
CA ALA A 76 6.70 -15.19 -8.88
C ALA A 76 7.08 -13.81 -9.44
N HIS A 77 8.12 -13.20 -8.90
CA HIS A 77 8.61 -11.91 -9.40
C HIS A 77 9.23 -12.02 -10.80
N GLU A 78 9.96 -13.10 -11.11
CA GLU A 78 10.52 -13.35 -12.43
C GLU A 78 9.42 -13.57 -13.47
N GLU A 79 8.38 -14.35 -13.14
CA GLU A 79 7.21 -14.56 -14.00
C GLU A 79 6.44 -13.24 -14.26
N ALA A 80 6.26 -12.42 -13.22
CA ALA A 80 5.64 -11.10 -13.35
C ALA A 80 6.46 -10.17 -14.27
N VAL A 81 7.78 -10.14 -14.10
CA VAL A 81 8.67 -9.36 -14.96
C VAL A 81 8.57 -9.82 -16.42
N LEU A 82 8.59 -11.12 -16.69
CA LEU A 82 8.48 -11.66 -18.05
C LEU A 82 7.15 -11.26 -18.70
N SER A 83 6.04 -11.43 -17.99
CA SER A 83 4.70 -11.03 -18.49
C SER A 83 4.60 -9.55 -18.83
N ILE A 84 5.20 -8.67 -18.01
CA ILE A 84 5.22 -7.23 -18.26
C ILE A 84 6.15 -6.90 -19.43
N LYS A 85 7.33 -7.52 -19.48
CA LYS A 85 8.32 -7.33 -20.54
C LYS A 85 7.75 -7.58 -21.92
N GLU A 86 7.02 -8.68 -22.14
CA GLU A 86 6.36 -9.01 -23.41
C GLU A 86 5.48 -7.87 -23.93
N LYS A 87 4.73 -7.22 -23.01
CA LYS A 87 3.88 -6.06 -23.36
C LYS A 87 4.71 -4.83 -23.73
N LEU A 88 5.78 -4.58 -22.98
CA LEU A 88 6.69 -3.45 -23.25
C LEU A 88 7.46 -3.63 -24.55
N GLU A 89 7.88 -4.86 -24.91
CA GLU A 89 8.51 -5.19 -26.18
C GLU A 89 7.59 -4.95 -27.38
N SER A 90 6.28 -5.17 -27.19
CA SER A 90 5.26 -4.82 -28.20
C SER A 90 4.92 -3.32 -28.29
N GLY A 91 5.66 -2.46 -27.56
CA GLY A 91 5.49 -1.01 -27.57
C GLY A 91 4.37 -0.48 -26.68
N GLN A 92 3.74 -1.31 -25.86
CA GLN A 92 2.59 -0.93 -25.05
C GLN A 92 2.97 -0.05 -23.84
N ILE A 93 2.03 0.83 -23.47
CA ILE A 93 2.05 1.56 -22.20
C ILE A 93 1.35 0.70 -21.15
N VAL A 94 2.06 0.32 -20.10
CA VAL A 94 1.59 -0.53 -19.02
C VAL A 94 1.39 0.29 -17.75
N ALA A 95 0.20 0.27 -17.15
CA ALA A 95 -0.05 0.83 -15.82
C ALA A 95 -0.20 -0.29 -14.79
N PHE A 96 0.80 -0.41 -13.89
CA PHE A 96 0.73 -1.34 -12.76
C PHE A 96 0.10 -0.62 -11.58
N LEU A 97 -1.07 -1.08 -11.14
CA LEU A 97 -1.78 -0.48 -10.00
C LEU A 97 -1.29 -1.07 -8.68
N THR A 98 -1.08 -0.23 -7.68
CA THR A 98 -0.73 -0.66 -6.34
C THR A 98 -1.51 0.12 -5.28
N LEU A 99 -1.87 -0.55 -4.19
CA LEU A 99 -2.56 0.04 -3.06
C LEU A 99 -1.68 1.09 -2.36
N GLY A 100 -2.24 2.22 -2.00
CA GLY A 100 -1.51 3.32 -1.37
C GLY A 100 -0.57 4.04 -2.33
N ASP A 101 0.69 4.16 -1.94
CA ASP A 101 1.78 4.75 -2.73
C ASP A 101 2.81 3.69 -3.14
N PRO A 102 3.29 3.69 -4.39
CA PRO A 102 4.26 2.71 -4.89
C PRO A 102 5.59 2.69 -4.15
N THR A 103 5.97 3.77 -3.48
CA THR A 103 7.27 3.91 -2.81
C THR A 103 7.25 3.44 -1.35
N ILE A 104 6.06 3.17 -0.79
CA ILE A 104 5.89 2.81 0.63
C ILE A 104 5.55 1.33 0.78
N TYR A 105 6.56 0.51 1.07
CA TYR A 105 6.42 -0.94 1.32
C TYR A 105 5.62 -1.69 0.26
N SER A 106 5.75 -1.27 -1.01
CA SER A 106 5.09 -1.88 -2.15
C SER A 106 6.01 -2.86 -2.89
N THR A 107 5.48 -4.01 -3.27
CA THR A 107 6.18 -4.99 -4.12
C THR A 107 6.43 -4.46 -5.53
N TYR A 108 5.70 -3.44 -5.97
CA TYR A 108 5.94 -2.78 -7.25
C TYR A 108 7.40 -2.35 -7.44
N MET A 109 8.05 -1.84 -6.39
CA MET A 109 9.43 -1.34 -6.49
C MET A 109 10.44 -2.41 -6.90
N TYR A 110 10.13 -3.68 -6.65
CA TYR A 110 10.92 -4.78 -7.20
C TYR A 110 10.79 -4.86 -8.72
N LEU A 111 9.56 -4.83 -9.24
CA LEU A 111 9.29 -4.84 -10.69
C LEU A 111 9.88 -3.58 -11.36
N HIS A 112 9.72 -2.41 -10.74
CA HIS A 112 10.28 -1.15 -11.22
C HIS A 112 11.79 -1.28 -11.50
N LYS A 113 12.55 -1.76 -10.51
CA LYS A 113 14.00 -1.95 -10.63
C LYS A 113 14.35 -2.92 -11.77
N LYS A 114 13.67 -4.07 -11.82
CA LYS A 114 13.96 -5.11 -12.81
C LYS A 114 13.63 -4.66 -14.23
N ILE A 115 12.52 -4.00 -14.46
CA ILE A 115 12.10 -3.47 -15.76
C ILE A 115 13.06 -2.34 -16.21
N THR A 116 13.49 -1.49 -15.27
CA THR A 116 14.53 -0.46 -15.56
C THR A 116 15.87 -1.08 -15.92
N GLU A 117 16.31 -2.12 -15.20
CA GLU A 117 17.54 -2.88 -15.50
C GLU A 117 17.50 -3.52 -16.91
N LEU A 118 16.32 -3.88 -17.40
CA LEU A 118 16.11 -4.38 -18.76
C LEU A 118 16.07 -3.27 -19.84
N GLY A 119 16.23 -2.00 -19.46
CA GLY A 119 16.34 -0.87 -20.38
C GLY A 119 15.01 -0.25 -20.81
N PHE A 120 13.87 -0.61 -20.17
CA PHE A 120 12.59 0.02 -20.44
C PHE A 120 12.41 1.29 -19.62
N GLU A 121 11.65 2.24 -20.18
CA GLU A 121 11.26 3.45 -19.46
C GLU A 121 10.24 3.11 -18.37
N THR A 122 10.50 3.60 -17.15
CA THR A 122 9.62 3.42 -16.00
C THR A 122 9.35 4.76 -15.32
N GLU A 123 8.12 4.94 -14.81
CA GLU A 123 7.73 6.13 -14.06
C GLU A 123 6.87 5.76 -12.86
N ILE A 124 7.03 6.49 -11.75
CA ILE A 124 6.22 6.31 -10.55
C ILE A 124 5.18 7.45 -10.49
N VAL A 125 3.93 7.05 -10.30
CA VAL A 125 2.81 7.95 -10.04
C VAL A 125 2.42 7.79 -8.58
N SER A 126 2.70 8.80 -7.77
CA SER A 126 2.40 8.77 -6.34
C SER A 126 0.91 8.61 -6.07
N GLY A 127 0.59 7.87 -5.04
CA GLY A 127 -0.73 7.76 -4.44
C GLY A 127 -0.72 8.29 -3.00
N ILE A 128 -1.89 8.36 -2.37
CA ILE A 128 -1.99 8.73 -0.95
C ILE A 128 -1.56 7.54 -0.09
N PRO A 129 -0.52 7.66 0.76
CA PRO A 129 -0.15 6.61 1.70
C PRO A 129 -1.25 6.35 2.74
N SER A 130 -1.42 5.10 3.15
CA SER A 130 -2.49 4.71 4.09
C SER A 130 -2.45 5.48 5.40
N PHE A 131 -1.28 5.77 5.96
CA PHE A 131 -1.15 6.49 7.22
C PHE A 131 -1.59 7.97 7.12
N CYS A 132 -1.43 8.62 5.96
CA CYS A 132 -1.96 9.96 5.73
C CYS A 132 -3.50 9.95 5.72
N ALA A 133 -4.11 9.01 5.02
CA ALA A 133 -5.56 8.87 5.02
C ALA A 133 -6.10 8.50 6.42
N VAL A 134 -5.43 7.62 7.14
CA VAL A 134 -5.77 7.26 8.53
C VAL A 134 -5.73 8.47 9.45
N ALA A 135 -4.69 9.31 9.35
CA ALA A 135 -4.59 10.53 10.16
C ALA A 135 -5.75 11.51 9.85
N ALA A 136 -6.09 11.68 8.57
CA ALA A 136 -7.23 12.49 8.14
C ALA A 136 -8.57 11.94 8.70
N ARG A 137 -8.78 10.62 8.63
CA ARG A 137 -9.98 9.96 9.18
C ARG A 137 -10.09 10.10 10.69
N LEU A 138 -8.96 10.09 11.40
CA LEU A 138 -8.91 10.30 12.86
C LEU A 138 -8.96 11.78 13.26
N GLY A 139 -8.83 12.70 12.33
CA GLY A 139 -8.79 14.14 12.59
C GLY A 139 -7.57 14.56 13.41
N ILE A 140 -6.40 13.95 13.17
CA ILE A 140 -5.16 14.21 13.91
C ILE A 140 -4.02 14.63 13.00
N SER A 141 -3.08 15.39 13.57
CA SER A 141 -1.76 15.58 12.96
C SER A 141 -0.89 14.35 13.20
N LEU A 142 -0.15 13.91 12.17
CA LEU A 142 0.89 12.87 12.32
C LEU A 142 2.09 13.41 13.08
N VAL A 143 2.53 14.61 12.73
CA VAL A 143 3.67 15.29 13.36
C VAL A 143 3.38 16.78 13.49
N GLU A 144 3.93 17.38 14.55
CA GLU A 144 3.85 18.82 14.80
C GLU A 144 5.23 19.38 15.08
N ASN A 145 5.48 20.61 14.60
CA ASN A 145 6.73 21.33 14.82
C ASN A 145 7.99 20.50 14.50
N ARG A 146 8.73 20.07 15.53
CA ARG A 146 9.97 19.29 15.44
C ARG A 146 9.80 17.81 15.78
N GLU A 147 8.58 17.35 15.90
CA GLU A 147 8.27 15.95 16.18
C GLU A 147 8.81 15.04 15.07
N GLN A 148 9.42 13.93 15.44
CA GLN A 148 9.88 12.91 14.50
C GLN A 148 8.77 11.91 14.21
N MET A 149 8.84 11.24 13.05
CA MET A 149 7.92 10.19 12.67
C MET A 149 8.68 8.94 12.20
N HIS A 150 8.30 7.79 12.74
CA HIS A 150 8.84 6.50 12.38
C HIS A 150 7.77 5.64 11.72
N ILE A 151 7.99 5.26 10.46
CA ILE A 151 7.05 4.43 9.69
C ILE A 151 7.64 3.04 9.54
N ILE A 152 6.96 2.02 10.06
CA ILE A 152 7.44 0.64 10.07
C ILE A 152 6.31 -0.36 9.79
N PRO A 153 6.62 -1.48 9.11
CA PRO A 153 5.70 -2.60 9.03
C PRO A 153 5.79 -3.41 10.31
N ALA A 154 4.68 -3.52 11.06
CA ALA A 154 4.63 -4.25 12.34
C ALA A 154 4.90 -5.76 12.21
N THR A 155 5.03 -6.29 10.99
CA THR A 155 5.41 -7.69 10.73
C THR A 155 6.86 -8.02 11.08
N TYR A 156 7.72 -7.00 11.22
CA TYR A 156 9.11 -7.11 11.70
C TYR A 156 9.22 -6.71 13.17
N GLY A 157 10.42 -6.80 13.75
CA GLY A 157 10.67 -6.34 15.12
C GLY A 157 10.34 -4.86 15.30
N ILE A 158 9.55 -4.53 16.32
CA ILE A 158 9.09 -3.16 16.60
C ILE A 158 9.74 -2.59 17.87
N ASP A 159 10.43 -3.45 18.65
CA ASP A 159 10.87 -3.12 20.01
C ASP A 159 11.77 -1.88 20.05
N GLU A 160 12.74 -1.78 19.14
CA GLU A 160 13.64 -0.62 19.08
C GLU A 160 12.87 0.67 18.77
N VAL A 161 11.94 0.61 17.81
CA VAL A 161 11.19 1.79 17.36
C VAL A 161 10.18 2.28 18.40
N MET A 162 9.61 1.36 19.18
CA MET A 162 8.70 1.74 20.26
C MET A 162 9.37 2.62 21.32
N HIS A 163 10.69 2.52 21.49
CA HIS A 163 11.48 3.33 22.43
C HIS A 163 12.03 4.64 21.83
N MET A 164 11.89 4.86 20.53
CA MET A 164 12.28 6.14 19.89
C MET A 164 11.28 7.24 20.25
N SER A 165 11.74 8.50 20.30
CA SER A 165 10.85 9.65 20.49
C SER A 165 10.04 9.94 19.23
N GLY A 166 8.87 10.57 19.39
CA GLY A 166 8.00 10.99 18.30
C GLY A 166 6.88 10.00 17.93
N THR A 167 6.19 10.28 16.85
CA THR A 167 5.06 9.48 16.36
C THR A 167 5.53 8.18 15.72
N LYS A 168 4.92 7.06 16.09
CA LYS A 168 5.14 5.75 15.46
C LYS A 168 3.93 5.38 14.62
N VAL A 169 4.17 5.12 13.34
CA VAL A 169 3.17 4.62 12.39
C VAL A 169 3.47 3.14 12.13
N LEU A 170 2.64 2.27 12.68
CA LEU A 170 2.78 0.82 12.54
C LEU A 170 1.84 0.32 11.44
N MET A 171 2.40 -0.01 10.29
CA MET A 171 1.63 -0.56 9.17
C MET A 171 1.49 -2.08 9.28
N LYS A 172 0.40 -2.65 8.75
CA LYS A 172 0.13 -4.10 8.77
C LYS A 172 0.09 -4.67 10.19
N ALA A 173 -0.43 -3.87 11.16
CA ALA A 173 -0.37 -4.15 12.58
C ALA A 173 -1.39 -5.18 13.08
N GLY A 174 -2.34 -5.60 12.25
CA GLY A 174 -3.53 -6.35 12.68
C GLY A 174 -3.26 -7.62 13.50
N ARG A 175 -2.18 -8.35 13.22
CA ARG A 175 -1.82 -9.57 13.97
C ARG A 175 -1.14 -9.30 15.32
N LYS A 176 -0.71 -8.06 15.57
CA LYS A 176 0.04 -7.67 16.77
C LYS A 176 -0.73 -6.73 17.71
N VAL A 177 -2.01 -6.50 17.47
CA VAL A 177 -2.81 -5.55 18.27
C VAL A 177 -2.71 -5.87 19.76
N SER A 178 -2.85 -7.14 20.15
CA SER A 178 -2.77 -7.57 21.57
C SER A 178 -1.44 -7.16 22.22
N SER A 179 -0.31 -7.51 21.62
CA SER A 179 1.01 -7.16 22.17
C SER A 179 1.27 -5.65 22.16
N LEU A 180 0.75 -4.94 21.17
CA LEU A 180 0.87 -3.48 21.07
C LEU A 180 0.08 -2.74 22.14
N LYS A 181 -1.08 -3.25 22.57
CA LYS A 181 -1.82 -2.70 23.71
C LYS A 181 -0.96 -2.65 24.99
N GLU A 182 -0.30 -3.76 25.29
CA GLU A 182 0.57 -3.85 26.46
C GLU A 182 1.75 -2.87 26.39
N GLU A 183 2.42 -2.78 25.24
CA GLU A 183 3.54 -1.86 25.04
C GLU A 183 3.12 -0.39 25.14
N VAL A 184 2.05 0.00 24.47
CA VAL A 184 1.50 1.36 24.52
C VAL A 184 1.10 1.75 25.94
N LYS A 185 0.51 0.82 26.70
CA LYS A 185 0.15 1.01 28.12
C LYS A 185 1.40 1.23 29.00
N LYS A 186 2.44 0.43 28.82
CA LYS A 186 3.73 0.58 29.55
C LYS A 186 4.37 1.95 29.27
N MET A 187 4.30 2.43 28.04
CA MET A 187 4.82 3.73 27.64
C MET A 187 3.97 4.90 28.12
N GLY A 188 2.74 4.67 28.58
CA GLY A 188 1.78 5.72 28.88
C GLY A 188 1.38 6.57 27.65
N ALA A 189 1.64 6.06 26.45
CA ALA A 189 1.36 6.74 25.20
C ALA A 189 -0.12 6.66 24.79
N ARG A 190 -0.53 7.49 23.82
CA ARG A 190 -1.84 7.39 23.18
C ARG A 190 -1.71 6.63 21.86
N ALA A 191 -2.61 5.68 21.61
CA ALA A 191 -2.62 4.98 20.35
C ALA A 191 -4.02 4.86 19.75
N MET A 192 -4.09 4.97 18.43
CA MET A 192 -5.29 4.92 17.62
C MET A 192 -5.08 3.94 16.47
N LEU A 193 -6.14 3.24 16.07
CA LEU A 193 -6.08 2.22 15.05
C LEU A 193 -7.21 2.41 14.03
N VAL A 194 -6.88 2.26 12.75
CA VAL A 194 -7.88 2.16 11.68
C VAL A 194 -7.62 0.90 10.88
N GLU A 195 -8.66 0.11 10.73
CA GLU A 195 -8.72 -1.07 9.87
C GLU A 195 -9.48 -0.72 8.60
N ASN A 196 -8.97 -1.14 7.43
CA ASN A 196 -9.61 -0.95 6.12
C ASN A 196 -9.96 0.52 5.80
N CYS A 197 -9.04 1.45 6.06
CA CYS A 197 -9.26 2.89 5.89
C CYS A 197 -9.77 3.23 4.49
N GLY A 198 -10.92 3.90 4.41
CA GLY A 198 -11.57 4.29 3.16
C GLY A 198 -12.27 3.15 2.41
N MET A 199 -12.31 1.94 2.96
CA MET A 199 -13.00 0.78 2.39
C MET A 199 -14.37 0.59 3.05
N LYS A 200 -15.23 -0.25 2.44
CA LYS A 200 -16.60 -0.52 2.92
C LYS A 200 -16.66 -0.98 4.38
N ASP A 201 -15.65 -1.77 4.81
CA ASP A 201 -15.61 -2.34 6.16
C ASP A 201 -14.63 -1.59 7.08
N GLU A 202 -14.51 -0.27 6.89
CA GLU A 202 -13.68 0.60 7.71
C GLU A 202 -14.10 0.54 9.18
N LYS A 203 -13.11 0.40 10.07
CA LYS A 203 -13.32 0.50 11.53
C LYS A 203 -12.28 1.43 12.14
N LEU A 204 -12.77 2.39 12.95
CA LEU A 204 -11.94 3.36 13.64
C LEU A 204 -11.96 3.11 15.14
N TYR A 205 -10.79 3.10 15.75
CA TYR A 205 -10.59 3.00 17.18
C TYR A 205 -9.70 4.16 17.64
N THR A 206 -10.34 5.20 18.22
CA THR A 206 -9.64 6.38 18.75
C THR A 206 -8.88 6.10 20.05
N ASN A 207 -9.15 4.94 20.65
CA ASN A 207 -8.43 4.36 21.76
C ASN A 207 -8.16 2.90 21.45
N LEU A 208 -6.88 2.51 21.45
CA LEU A 208 -6.42 1.16 21.11
C LEU A 208 -7.02 0.08 22.03
N GLU A 209 -7.31 0.40 23.29
CA GLU A 209 -7.92 -0.57 24.23
C GLU A 209 -9.30 -1.08 23.75
N MET A 210 -10.01 -0.27 22.97
CA MET A 210 -11.32 -0.64 22.40
C MET A 210 -11.21 -1.51 21.14
N ALA A 211 -10.03 -1.63 20.55
CA ALA A 211 -9.85 -2.48 19.39
C ALA A 211 -9.86 -3.98 19.80
N PRO A 212 -10.29 -4.89 18.91
CA PRO A 212 -10.18 -6.33 19.18
C PRO A 212 -8.69 -6.76 19.25
N GLU A 213 -8.43 -7.93 19.82
CA GLU A 213 -7.07 -8.47 19.97
C GLU A 213 -6.34 -8.72 18.63
N LYS A 214 -7.12 -8.91 17.57
CA LYS A 214 -6.63 -9.07 16.19
C LYS A 214 -7.57 -8.35 15.22
N THR A 215 -6.97 -7.75 14.18
CA THR A 215 -7.68 -7.13 13.07
C THR A 215 -7.14 -7.64 11.74
N GLY A 216 -7.67 -7.17 10.63
CA GLY A 216 -7.24 -7.57 9.29
C GLY A 216 -5.85 -7.04 8.92
N TYR A 217 -5.42 -7.43 7.72
CA TYR A 217 -4.11 -7.06 7.20
C TYR A 217 -3.98 -5.54 6.94
N TYR A 218 -5.03 -4.90 6.46
CA TYR A 218 -5.05 -3.47 6.13
C TYR A 218 -5.29 -2.62 7.39
N THR A 219 -4.45 -2.83 8.39
CA THR A 219 -4.52 -2.13 9.68
C THR A 219 -3.32 -1.21 9.84
N VAL A 220 -3.58 0.05 10.15
CA VAL A 220 -2.59 1.05 10.54
C VAL A 220 -2.86 1.47 11.97
N LEU A 221 -1.82 1.45 12.79
CA LEU A 221 -1.85 1.92 14.18
C LEU A 221 -0.90 3.12 14.28
N ILE A 222 -1.39 4.19 14.89
CA ILE A 222 -0.61 5.41 15.17
C ILE A 222 -0.44 5.53 16.67
N VAL A 223 0.82 5.60 17.12
CA VAL A 223 1.19 5.82 18.52
C VAL A 223 1.78 7.21 18.65
N LYS A 224 1.20 8.02 19.51
CA LYS A 224 1.69 9.36 19.87
C LYS A 224 2.11 9.42 21.33
N GLU A 225 3.24 10.01 21.59
CA GLU A 225 3.64 10.38 22.95
C GLU A 225 2.69 11.45 23.49
N LYS A 226 2.59 11.52 24.83
CA LYS A 226 1.77 12.55 25.50
C LYS A 226 2.47 13.89 25.49
#